data_adb1d247014f80fcdf2914b5f10690c3
#
_entry.id   adb1d247014f80fcdf2914b5f10690c3
#
_cell.length_a   1.000
_cell.length_b   1.000
_cell.length_c   1.000
_cell.angle_alpha   90.00
_cell.angle_beta   90.00
_cell.angle_gamma   90.00
#
_symmetry.space_group_name_H-M   'P 1'
#
loop_
_entity.id
_entity.type
_entity.pdbx_description
1 polymer ?
#
loop_
_entity_poly.entity_id
_entity_poly.type
_entity_poly.pdbx_seq_one_letter_code
_entity_poly.pdbx_strand_id
1 'polypeptide(L)'
;MANKLPNQQQHNPCSAEFLKQPIAKETMTMVNATDFPKPSFISVNGVDLEVFEAGQPHGGKPIVLCHGWPEHAFSWRYQMAALAAAGYHVIVPNQRGYGNSSRPTDVSAYDIQHLSGDLIALLDHYGYANATFVGHDWGAMVVWGLTLLHPTRVNKVINLSVPYIERGEKPWIEVMEAVFGDDFYFVHFNRQPGVADAVFDANRFQFLRNMYRKNVPPAEPQPGMALINLAKIAVPLGEPIMSESELDVFVSAFAASGFTGGINWYRNLDRNWHLLADVNPIIQQPTLMIYGDRDSVQKSQTLTTFVPNVEVVNLDCGHWIQQEMPEETTKAILEWLEQHA
;
A
#
# COMPACT_ATOMS: atom_id res chain seq x y z
N MET A 1 61.43 1.37 -29.51
CA MET A 1 61.26 1.22 -28.07
C MET A 1 59.74 1.19 -27.83
N ALA A 2 59.22 0.02 -27.59
CA ALA A 2 57.79 -0.20 -27.47
C ALA A 2 57.39 -0.23 -25.97
N ASN A 3 56.55 0.71 -25.53
CA ASN A 3 56.01 0.71 -24.18
C ASN A 3 54.74 -0.19 -24.12
N LYS A 4 54.83 -1.24 -23.32
CA LYS A 4 53.72 -2.12 -22.98
C LYS A 4 52.83 -1.43 -21.94
N LEU A 5 51.49 -1.38 -22.22
CA LEU A 5 50.45 -1.07 -21.27
C LEU A 5 50.18 -2.29 -20.35
N PRO A 6 49.83 -2.10 -19.08
CA PRO A 6 49.57 -3.19 -18.15
C PRO A 6 48.11 -3.75 -18.27
N ASN A 7 48.01 -5.03 -18.00
CA ASN A 7 46.84 -5.90 -18.01
C ASN A 7 45.61 -5.34 -17.28
N GLN A 8 44.49 -5.46 -17.95
CA GLN A 8 43.15 -5.37 -17.34
C GLN A 8 42.92 -6.62 -16.49
N GLN A 9 42.60 -6.41 -15.23
CA GLN A 9 42.12 -7.47 -14.35
C GLN A 9 40.71 -7.85 -14.77
N GLN A 10 40.49 -9.12 -15.00
CA GLN A 10 39.21 -9.76 -15.27
C GLN A 10 38.35 -9.70 -14.01
N HIS A 11 37.18 -9.06 -14.11
CA HIS A 11 36.11 -9.22 -13.14
C HIS A 11 35.50 -10.62 -13.28
N ASN A 12 35.61 -11.40 -12.23
CA ASN A 12 34.89 -12.67 -12.09
C ASN A 12 33.37 -12.36 -11.95
N PRO A 13 32.52 -13.01 -12.72
CA PRO A 13 31.07 -12.97 -12.43
C PRO A 13 30.81 -13.83 -11.19
N CYS A 14 30.23 -13.21 -10.17
CA CYS A 14 29.72 -13.88 -8.99
C CYS A 14 28.63 -14.86 -9.43
N SER A 15 28.94 -16.15 -9.32
CA SER A 15 28.09 -17.24 -9.74
C SER A 15 26.83 -17.32 -8.91
N ALA A 16 25.69 -17.27 -9.61
CA ALA A 16 24.34 -17.58 -9.11
C ALA A 16 24.22 -19.07 -8.78
N GLU A 17 24.66 -19.49 -7.60
CA GLU A 17 24.62 -20.89 -7.13
C GLU A 17 24.21 -21.04 -5.65
N PHE A 18 23.27 -20.20 -5.17
CA PHE A 18 22.71 -20.31 -3.81
C PHE A 18 21.20 -20.60 -3.75
N LEU A 19 20.61 -21.11 -4.83
CA LEU A 19 19.19 -21.48 -4.85
C LEU A 19 19.02 -22.99 -4.99
N LYS A 20 19.40 -23.78 -3.97
CA LYS A 20 18.96 -25.18 -3.88
C LYS A 20 18.89 -25.67 -2.43
N GLN A 21 17.93 -25.19 -1.67
CA GLN A 21 17.26 -26.02 -0.66
C GLN A 21 15.76 -25.82 -0.84
N PRO A 22 14.97 -26.88 -1.04
CA PRO A 22 13.52 -26.75 -1.10
C PRO A 22 13.03 -26.46 0.32
N ILE A 23 12.60 -25.24 0.57
CA ILE A 23 11.70 -24.95 1.69
C ILE A 23 10.48 -25.84 1.46
N ALA A 24 10.13 -26.64 2.46
CA ALA A 24 8.98 -27.51 2.41
C ALA A 24 7.79 -26.69 1.88
N LYS A 25 7.10 -27.21 0.86
CA LYS A 25 5.83 -26.69 0.38
C LYS A 25 4.78 -26.93 1.46
N GLU A 26 4.79 -26.15 2.53
CA GLU A 26 3.59 -25.94 3.30
C GLU A 26 2.69 -25.05 2.44
N THR A 27 1.70 -25.67 1.84
CA THR A 27 0.63 -24.99 1.10
C THR A 27 0.05 -23.95 2.05
N MET A 28 0.22 -22.65 1.73
CA MET A 28 -0.40 -21.58 2.52
C MET A 28 -1.89 -21.89 2.62
N THR A 29 -2.34 -22.23 3.82
CA THR A 29 -3.74 -22.57 4.06
C THR A 29 -4.58 -21.35 3.70
N MET A 30 -5.56 -21.54 2.83
CA MET A 30 -6.54 -20.50 2.51
C MET A 30 -7.10 -19.94 3.82
N VAL A 31 -6.81 -18.67 4.12
CA VAL A 31 -7.33 -18.02 5.33
C VAL A 31 -8.80 -17.74 5.07
N ASN A 32 -9.68 -18.48 5.73
CA ASN A 32 -11.10 -18.18 5.66
C ASN A 32 -11.38 -16.83 6.32
N ALA A 33 -12.39 -16.11 5.84
CA ALA A 33 -12.82 -14.85 6.45
C ALA A 33 -13.15 -15.00 7.95
N THR A 34 -13.54 -16.21 8.38
CA THR A 34 -13.81 -16.55 9.79
C THR A 34 -12.56 -16.67 10.66
N ASP A 35 -11.38 -16.84 10.05
CA ASP A 35 -10.10 -17.02 10.75
C ASP A 35 -9.33 -15.71 10.91
N PHE A 36 -9.85 -14.61 10.31
CA PHE A 36 -9.28 -13.28 10.48
C PHE A 36 -9.50 -12.80 11.92
N PRO A 37 -8.49 -12.18 12.57
CA PRO A 37 -8.59 -11.76 13.96
C PRO A 37 -9.80 -10.87 14.24
N LYS A 38 -10.32 -10.92 15.46
CA LYS A 38 -11.31 -9.92 15.89
C LYS A 38 -10.60 -8.60 16.16
N PRO A 39 -11.19 -7.47 15.75
CA PRO A 39 -10.57 -6.18 15.98
C PRO A 39 -10.69 -5.73 17.43
N SER A 40 -9.71 -4.93 17.86
CA SER A 40 -9.81 -4.02 18.99
C SER A 40 -10.08 -2.60 18.47
N PHE A 41 -10.62 -1.73 19.33
CA PHE A 41 -10.79 -0.30 19.03
C PHE A 41 -9.82 0.51 19.90
N ILE A 42 -8.97 1.28 19.23
CA ILE A 42 -7.91 2.05 19.89
C ILE A 42 -8.13 3.54 19.61
N SER A 43 -8.36 4.31 20.69
CA SER A 43 -8.52 5.77 20.60
C SER A 43 -7.15 6.43 20.59
N VAL A 44 -6.76 6.98 19.45
CA VAL A 44 -5.46 7.65 19.23
C VAL A 44 -5.64 8.87 18.30
N ASN A 45 -4.83 9.89 18.50
CA ASN A 45 -4.80 11.07 17.63
C ASN A 45 -6.19 11.67 17.32
N GLY A 46 -7.11 11.60 18.29
CA GLY A 46 -8.47 12.15 18.17
C GLY A 46 -9.45 11.31 17.31
N VAL A 47 -9.10 10.08 17.00
CA VAL A 47 -9.94 9.11 16.28
C VAL A 47 -9.92 7.75 16.97
N ASP A 48 -10.95 6.95 16.75
CA ASP A 48 -10.98 5.54 17.10
C ASP A 48 -10.59 4.73 15.85
N LEU A 49 -9.57 3.90 15.96
CA LEU A 49 -9.15 2.99 14.91
C LEU A 49 -9.58 1.57 15.24
N GLU A 50 -10.17 0.90 14.26
CA GLU A 50 -10.41 -0.54 14.28
C GLU A 50 -9.11 -1.24 13.91
N VAL A 51 -8.51 -1.99 14.84
CA VAL A 51 -7.17 -2.57 14.70
C VAL A 51 -7.23 -4.08 14.84
N PHE A 52 -6.65 -4.78 13.88
CA PHE A 52 -6.48 -6.23 13.89
C PHE A 52 -5.04 -6.56 14.24
N GLU A 53 -4.84 -7.55 15.08
CA GLU A 53 -3.53 -7.91 15.60
C GLU A 53 -3.26 -9.40 15.46
N ALA A 54 -1.99 -9.76 15.22
CA ALA A 54 -1.50 -11.13 15.25
C ALA A 54 -0.08 -11.17 15.84
N GLY A 55 0.30 -12.31 16.43
CA GLY A 55 1.58 -12.45 17.15
C GLY A 55 1.50 -11.95 18.58
N GLN A 56 2.67 -11.80 19.23
CA GLN A 56 2.73 -11.47 20.66
C GLN A 56 3.03 -9.98 20.87
N PRO A 57 2.10 -9.22 21.48
CA PRO A 57 2.39 -7.86 21.94
C PRO A 57 3.60 -7.87 22.90
N HIS A 58 4.48 -6.86 22.77
CA HIS A 58 5.71 -6.70 23.58
C HIS A 58 6.74 -7.85 23.52
N GLY A 59 6.44 -8.97 22.85
CA GLY A 59 7.38 -10.09 22.63
C GLY A 59 7.96 -10.16 21.25
N GLY A 60 7.29 -9.55 20.25
CA GLY A 60 7.68 -9.52 18.85
C GLY A 60 8.20 -8.15 18.39
N LYS A 61 8.95 -8.12 17.29
CA LYS A 61 9.30 -6.86 16.60
C LYS A 61 8.02 -6.26 15.98
N PRO A 62 7.71 -4.96 16.22
CA PRO A 62 6.48 -4.38 15.67
C PRO A 62 6.55 -4.21 14.15
N ILE A 63 5.48 -4.62 13.47
CA ILE A 63 5.27 -4.40 12.05
C ILE A 63 3.84 -3.93 11.81
N VAL A 64 3.68 -2.80 11.11
CA VAL A 64 2.38 -2.18 10.83
C VAL A 64 2.08 -2.32 9.35
N LEU A 65 0.91 -2.88 9.01
CA LEU A 65 0.48 -3.09 7.63
C LEU A 65 -0.61 -2.09 7.27
N CYS A 66 -0.33 -1.23 6.29
CA CYS A 66 -1.17 -0.12 5.85
C CYS A 66 -1.82 -0.47 4.50
N HIS A 67 -3.15 -0.64 4.50
CA HIS A 67 -3.91 -0.91 3.28
C HIS A 67 -4.09 0.35 2.43
N GLY A 68 -4.44 0.16 1.15
CA GLY A 68 -4.73 1.22 0.19
C GLY A 68 -6.21 1.54 0.01
N TRP A 69 -6.55 2.03 -1.18
CA TRP A 69 -7.91 2.35 -1.61
C TRP A 69 -8.27 1.54 -2.88
N PRO A 70 -9.46 0.99 -2.96
CA PRO A 70 -10.50 0.85 -1.94
C PRO A 70 -10.36 -0.46 -1.14
N GLU A 71 -9.44 -0.51 -0.22
CA GLU A 71 -9.12 -1.68 0.59
C GLU A 71 -9.53 -1.53 2.07
N HIS A 72 -9.19 -2.50 2.90
CA HIS A 72 -9.17 -2.44 4.37
C HIS A 72 -8.22 -3.54 4.92
N ALA A 73 -8.13 -3.66 6.24
CA ALA A 73 -7.19 -4.57 6.92
C ALA A 73 -7.19 -6.02 6.37
N PHE A 74 -8.31 -6.54 5.90
CA PHE A 74 -8.43 -7.90 5.36
C PHE A 74 -7.59 -8.10 4.06
N SER A 75 -7.14 -7.05 3.41
CA SER A 75 -6.21 -7.14 2.28
C SER A 75 -4.89 -7.83 2.66
N TRP A 76 -4.52 -7.77 3.94
CA TRP A 76 -3.31 -8.36 4.49
C TRP A 76 -3.49 -9.75 5.12
N ARG A 77 -4.65 -10.39 4.94
CA ARG A 77 -5.01 -11.66 5.58
C ARG A 77 -3.98 -12.78 5.43
N TYR A 78 -3.31 -12.83 4.29
CA TYR A 78 -2.30 -13.85 4.01
C TYR A 78 -0.96 -13.54 4.69
N GLN A 79 -0.57 -12.27 4.76
CA GLN A 79 0.71 -11.83 5.32
C GLN A 79 0.69 -11.85 6.85
N MET A 80 -0.46 -11.54 7.48
CA MET A 80 -0.57 -11.44 8.93
C MET A 80 -0.12 -12.70 9.66
N ALA A 81 -0.65 -13.86 9.27
CA ALA A 81 -0.36 -15.12 9.94
C ALA A 81 1.13 -15.51 9.80
N ALA A 82 1.69 -15.33 8.61
CA ALA A 82 3.08 -15.67 8.32
C ALA A 82 4.07 -14.77 9.07
N LEU A 83 3.81 -13.47 9.11
CA LEU A 83 4.63 -12.50 9.86
C LEU A 83 4.55 -12.76 11.38
N ALA A 84 3.36 -13.08 11.90
CA ALA A 84 3.19 -13.45 13.30
C ALA A 84 3.96 -14.75 13.66
N ALA A 85 3.92 -15.74 12.77
CA ALA A 85 4.68 -16.98 12.93
C ALA A 85 6.21 -16.74 12.89
N ALA A 86 6.66 -15.72 12.14
CA ALA A 86 8.05 -15.28 12.10
C ALA A 86 8.47 -14.42 13.30
N GLY A 87 7.62 -14.26 14.31
CA GLY A 87 7.93 -13.57 15.57
C GLY A 87 7.68 -12.07 15.55
N TYR A 88 6.88 -11.55 14.61
CA TYR A 88 6.46 -10.16 14.62
C TYR A 88 5.18 -9.95 15.44
N HIS A 89 5.06 -8.78 16.08
CA HIS A 89 3.77 -8.26 16.50
C HIS A 89 3.18 -7.49 15.32
N VAL A 90 2.21 -8.08 14.65
CA VAL A 90 1.60 -7.56 13.42
C VAL A 90 0.39 -6.72 13.78
N ILE A 91 0.40 -5.46 13.39
CA ILE A 91 -0.64 -4.45 13.68
C ILE A 91 -1.23 -4.00 12.35
N VAL A 92 -2.53 -4.20 12.14
CA VAL A 92 -3.20 -3.88 10.88
C VAL A 92 -4.43 -3.01 11.15
N PRO A 93 -4.28 -1.69 11.14
CA PRO A 93 -5.42 -0.80 11.32
C PRO A 93 -6.28 -0.75 10.05
N ASN A 94 -7.61 -0.73 10.22
CA ASN A 94 -8.43 0.00 9.29
C ASN A 94 -8.12 1.48 9.50
N GLN A 95 -7.47 2.11 8.54
CA GLN A 95 -7.03 3.50 8.68
C GLN A 95 -8.26 4.43 8.72
N ARG A 96 -8.10 5.69 9.20
CA ARG A 96 -9.24 6.63 9.29
C ARG A 96 -10.01 6.73 7.98
N GLY A 97 -11.32 6.66 8.07
CA GLY A 97 -12.22 6.66 6.92
C GLY A 97 -12.65 5.29 6.42
N TYR A 98 -12.11 4.20 6.99
CA TYR A 98 -12.38 2.84 6.53
C TYR A 98 -12.94 1.94 7.64
N GLY A 99 -13.68 0.91 7.23
CA GLY A 99 -14.29 -0.07 8.13
C GLY A 99 -15.12 0.60 9.22
N ASN A 100 -14.86 0.22 10.47
CA ASN A 100 -15.49 0.82 11.64
C ASN A 100 -14.61 1.90 12.32
N SER A 101 -13.48 2.27 11.73
CA SER A 101 -12.69 3.40 12.19
C SER A 101 -13.40 4.73 12.04
N SER A 102 -13.01 5.72 12.81
CA SER A 102 -13.58 7.07 12.75
C SER A 102 -13.53 7.69 11.36
N ARG A 103 -14.58 8.42 11.04
CA ARG A 103 -14.78 9.11 9.75
C ARG A 103 -15.03 10.59 9.98
N PRO A 104 -13.99 11.40 10.25
CA PRO A 104 -14.13 12.85 10.36
C PRO A 104 -14.81 13.44 9.13
N THR A 105 -15.65 14.45 9.33
CA THR A 105 -16.38 15.11 8.22
C THR A 105 -15.52 16.11 7.48
N ASP A 106 -14.51 16.68 8.13
CA ASP A 106 -13.61 17.64 7.52
C ASP A 106 -12.62 16.93 6.59
N VAL A 107 -12.54 17.37 5.34
CA VAL A 107 -11.61 16.84 4.34
C VAL A 107 -10.17 16.96 4.82
N SER A 108 -9.79 18.06 5.45
CA SER A 108 -8.41 18.30 5.93
C SER A 108 -7.98 17.33 7.02
N ALA A 109 -8.92 16.65 7.69
CA ALA A 109 -8.61 15.61 8.67
C ALA A 109 -8.01 14.32 8.04
N TYR A 110 -7.89 14.26 6.72
CA TYR A 110 -7.33 13.14 5.97
C TYR A 110 -6.02 13.48 5.26
N ASP A 111 -5.35 14.56 5.66
CA ASP A 111 -4.03 14.91 5.15
C ASP A 111 -2.93 13.98 5.71
N ILE A 112 -1.74 14.05 5.12
CA ILE A 112 -0.63 13.16 5.46
C ILE A 112 -0.17 13.30 6.91
N GLN A 113 -0.33 14.47 7.54
CA GLN A 113 0.02 14.66 8.94
C GLN A 113 -0.95 13.91 9.87
N HIS A 114 -2.24 13.91 9.54
CA HIS A 114 -3.23 13.17 10.30
C HIS A 114 -3.09 11.65 10.08
N LEU A 115 -2.91 11.21 8.82
CA LEU A 115 -2.77 9.79 8.49
C LEU A 115 -1.50 9.18 9.12
N SER A 116 -0.36 9.87 9.02
CA SER A 116 0.87 9.45 9.67
C SER A 116 0.80 9.54 11.20
N GLY A 117 0.16 10.60 11.70
CA GLY A 117 -0.03 10.82 13.13
C GLY A 117 -0.80 9.69 13.82
N ASP A 118 -1.79 9.10 13.14
CA ASP A 118 -2.53 7.93 13.64
C ASP A 118 -1.61 6.73 13.88
N LEU A 119 -0.75 6.46 12.90
CA LEU A 119 0.18 5.33 12.97
C LEU A 119 1.25 5.53 14.05
N ILE A 120 1.73 6.77 14.22
CA ILE A 120 2.65 7.10 15.31
C ILE A 120 1.96 6.95 16.67
N ALA A 121 0.73 7.43 16.80
CA ALA A 121 -0.04 7.30 18.03
C ALA A 121 -0.38 5.83 18.37
N LEU A 122 -0.55 4.97 17.35
CA LEU A 122 -0.64 3.51 17.58
C LEU A 122 0.65 2.95 18.14
N LEU A 123 1.83 3.34 17.64
CA LEU A 123 3.10 2.92 18.23
C LEU A 123 3.22 3.36 19.69
N ASP A 124 2.81 4.60 20.00
CA ASP A 124 2.82 5.14 21.36
C ASP A 124 1.87 4.35 22.28
N HIS A 125 0.67 3.99 21.79
CA HIS A 125 -0.28 3.15 22.51
C HIS A 125 0.33 1.80 22.91
N TYR A 126 1.07 1.17 22.01
CA TYR A 126 1.75 -0.10 22.28
C TYR A 126 3.12 0.05 22.97
N GLY A 127 3.60 1.27 23.19
CA GLY A 127 4.90 1.53 23.81
C GLY A 127 6.10 1.24 22.92
N TYR A 128 5.94 1.23 21.59
CA TYR A 128 7.03 1.00 20.65
C TYR A 128 7.72 2.30 20.25
N ALA A 129 9.05 2.32 20.32
CA ALA A 129 9.85 3.46 19.88
C ALA A 129 9.82 3.64 18.36
N ASN A 130 9.85 2.55 17.62
CA ASN A 130 9.77 2.50 16.16
C ASN A 130 9.19 1.16 15.68
N ALA A 131 8.85 1.08 14.40
CA ALA A 131 8.37 -0.15 13.77
C ALA A 131 8.86 -0.28 12.32
N THR A 132 8.70 -1.48 11.75
CA THR A 132 8.66 -1.68 10.31
C THR A 132 7.27 -1.32 9.80
N PHE A 133 7.19 -0.54 8.72
CA PHE A 133 5.92 -0.20 8.08
C PHE A 133 5.84 -0.83 6.69
N VAL A 134 4.70 -1.44 6.41
CA VAL A 134 4.39 -2.05 5.12
C VAL A 134 3.19 -1.34 4.53
N GLY A 135 3.27 -0.88 3.30
CA GLY A 135 2.16 -0.19 2.63
C GLY A 135 1.86 -0.75 1.25
N HIS A 136 0.60 -0.71 0.87
CA HIS A 136 0.14 -0.99 -0.48
C HIS A 136 -0.72 0.16 -0.98
N ASP A 137 -0.58 0.56 -2.26
CA ASP A 137 -1.34 1.65 -2.89
C ASP A 137 -1.30 2.94 -2.06
N TRP A 138 -2.43 3.50 -1.61
CA TRP A 138 -2.47 4.64 -0.69
C TRP A 138 -1.76 4.36 0.64
N GLY A 139 -1.78 3.11 1.11
CA GLY A 139 -1.00 2.72 2.29
C GLY A 139 0.50 2.94 2.08
N ALA A 140 1.01 2.70 0.86
CA ALA A 140 2.40 3.03 0.52
C ALA A 140 2.64 4.55 0.53
N MET A 141 1.72 5.35 0.00
CA MET A 141 1.82 6.81 0.08
C MET A 141 1.84 7.33 1.52
N VAL A 142 1.02 6.74 2.41
CA VAL A 142 1.03 7.04 3.84
C VAL A 142 2.37 6.67 4.47
N VAL A 143 2.91 5.48 4.18
CA VAL A 143 4.20 5.02 4.71
C VAL A 143 5.35 5.91 4.21
N TRP A 144 5.35 6.33 2.94
CA TRP A 144 6.32 7.31 2.44
C TRP A 144 6.25 8.62 3.21
N GLY A 145 5.05 9.20 3.33
CA GLY A 145 4.84 10.45 4.05
C GLY A 145 5.19 10.35 5.54
N LEU A 146 4.81 9.24 6.19
CA LEU A 146 5.18 8.95 7.58
C LEU A 146 6.71 8.90 7.74
N THR A 147 7.40 8.25 6.81
CA THR A 147 8.86 8.12 6.88
C THR A 147 9.56 9.47 6.73
N LEU A 148 9.03 10.35 5.87
CA LEU A 148 9.53 11.71 5.72
C LEU A 148 9.30 12.57 6.97
N LEU A 149 8.09 12.50 7.55
CA LEU A 149 7.69 13.33 8.69
C LEU A 149 8.23 12.82 10.03
N HIS A 150 8.39 11.50 10.18
CA HIS A 150 8.76 10.85 11.42
C HIS A 150 9.91 9.82 11.25
N PRO A 151 11.05 10.19 10.65
CA PRO A 151 12.11 9.25 10.26
C PRO A 151 12.67 8.41 11.42
N THR A 152 12.66 8.91 12.64
CA THR A 152 13.14 8.17 13.83
C THR A 152 12.16 7.11 14.32
N ARG A 153 10.90 7.16 13.87
CA ARG A 153 9.84 6.21 14.24
C ARG A 153 9.73 5.06 13.24
N VAL A 154 10.44 5.13 12.12
CA VAL A 154 10.45 4.11 11.06
C VAL A 154 11.78 3.38 11.06
N ASN A 155 11.74 2.09 11.38
CA ASN A 155 12.92 1.22 11.35
C ASN A 155 13.22 0.74 9.93
N LYS A 156 12.19 0.26 9.23
CA LYS A 156 12.28 -0.23 7.85
C LYS A 156 11.00 0.10 7.10
N VAL A 157 11.10 0.21 5.78
CA VAL A 157 9.97 0.44 4.87
C VAL A 157 9.82 -0.74 3.92
N ILE A 158 8.61 -1.23 3.75
CA ILE A 158 8.26 -2.20 2.71
C ILE A 158 7.03 -1.68 1.99
N ASN A 159 7.18 -1.27 0.73
CA ASN A 159 6.06 -0.73 -0.03
C ASN A 159 5.79 -1.54 -1.30
N LEU A 160 4.51 -1.71 -1.60
CA LEU A 160 4.00 -2.47 -2.73
C LEU A 160 3.27 -1.53 -3.70
N SER A 161 3.43 -1.73 -4.97
CA SER A 161 2.80 -1.01 -6.08
C SER A 161 3.28 0.42 -6.24
N VAL A 162 2.96 1.32 -5.31
CA VAL A 162 3.20 2.76 -5.43
C VAL A 162 4.58 3.16 -4.94
N PRO A 163 5.50 3.55 -5.84
CA PRO A 163 6.84 3.99 -5.46
C PRO A 163 6.82 5.35 -4.78
N TYR A 164 7.95 5.70 -4.15
CA TYR A 164 8.16 7.09 -3.76
C TYR A 164 8.25 7.97 -5.00
N ILE A 165 7.48 9.04 -4.98
CA ILE A 165 7.50 10.09 -5.99
C ILE A 165 7.76 11.40 -5.25
N GLU A 166 8.82 12.08 -5.66
CA GLU A 166 9.18 13.38 -5.08
C GLU A 166 8.10 14.43 -5.33
N ARG A 167 8.08 15.43 -4.47
CA ARG A 167 7.06 16.47 -4.44
C ARG A 167 6.84 17.19 -5.77
N GLY A 168 7.88 17.35 -6.59
CA GLY A 168 7.81 18.13 -7.83
C GLY A 168 7.62 19.65 -7.61
N GLU A 169 7.60 20.42 -8.68
CA GLU A 169 7.50 21.90 -8.65
C GLU A 169 6.06 22.40 -8.53
N LYS A 170 5.08 21.59 -8.92
CA LYS A 170 3.66 21.95 -9.00
C LYS A 170 2.79 21.04 -8.16
N PRO A 171 1.63 21.53 -7.69
CA PRO A 171 0.63 20.69 -7.01
C PRO A 171 0.19 19.50 -7.87
N TRP A 172 -0.09 18.40 -7.19
CA TRP A 172 -0.38 17.13 -7.85
C TRP A 172 -1.60 17.18 -8.79
N ILE A 173 -2.68 17.85 -8.38
CA ILE A 173 -3.90 17.90 -9.19
C ILE A 173 -3.68 18.70 -10.46
N GLU A 174 -2.91 19.80 -10.41
CA GLU A 174 -2.53 20.57 -11.60
C GLU A 174 -1.74 19.72 -12.61
N VAL A 175 -0.79 18.91 -12.11
CA VAL A 175 0.02 18.02 -12.96
C VAL A 175 -0.85 16.91 -13.57
N MET A 176 -1.70 16.26 -12.75
CA MET A 176 -2.56 15.18 -13.22
C MET A 176 -3.59 15.68 -14.24
N GLU A 177 -4.16 16.87 -14.03
CA GLU A 177 -5.10 17.51 -14.96
C GLU A 177 -4.43 17.81 -16.31
N ALA A 178 -3.20 18.34 -16.27
CA ALA A 178 -2.44 18.64 -17.48
C ALA A 178 -2.03 17.38 -18.29
N VAL A 179 -1.75 16.27 -17.61
CA VAL A 179 -1.27 15.03 -18.24
C VAL A 179 -2.41 14.13 -18.68
N PHE A 180 -3.45 13.97 -17.86
CA PHE A 180 -4.50 12.97 -18.03
C PHE A 180 -5.90 13.58 -18.32
N GLY A 181 -6.07 14.89 -18.16
CA GLY A 181 -7.33 15.60 -18.35
C GLY A 181 -8.27 15.56 -17.14
N ASP A 182 -9.40 16.28 -17.26
CA ASP A 182 -10.36 16.54 -16.18
C ASP A 182 -11.06 15.27 -15.68
N ASP A 183 -11.17 14.27 -16.54
CA ASP A 183 -11.83 13.01 -16.25
C ASP A 183 -10.93 12.00 -15.49
N PHE A 184 -9.66 12.26 -15.34
CA PHE A 184 -8.79 11.41 -14.53
C PHE A 184 -9.30 11.38 -13.09
N TYR A 185 -9.39 10.21 -12.49
CA TYR A 185 -10.13 10.06 -11.21
C TYR A 185 -9.57 10.91 -10.06
N PHE A 186 -8.26 11.19 -10.00
CA PHE A 186 -7.69 12.13 -9.01
C PHE A 186 -8.27 13.53 -9.20
N VAL A 187 -8.33 13.99 -10.45
CA VAL A 187 -8.87 15.32 -10.81
C VAL A 187 -10.36 15.36 -10.52
N HIS A 188 -11.10 14.34 -10.98
CA HIS A 188 -12.54 14.24 -10.76
C HIS A 188 -12.93 14.24 -9.28
N PHE A 189 -12.23 13.47 -8.41
CA PHE A 189 -12.49 13.44 -6.97
C PHE A 189 -12.30 14.80 -6.30
N ASN A 190 -11.39 15.62 -6.82
CA ASN A 190 -11.11 16.95 -6.34
C ASN A 190 -12.04 18.01 -6.91
N ARG A 191 -12.34 17.95 -8.22
CA ARG A 191 -13.14 18.97 -8.91
C ARG A 191 -14.65 18.76 -8.75
N GLN A 192 -15.08 17.51 -8.52
CA GLN A 192 -16.50 17.14 -8.39
C GLN A 192 -16.76 16.34 -7.10
N PRO A 193 -16.58 16.97 -5.92
CA PRO A 193 -16.72 16.28 -4.65
C PRO A 193 -18.15 15.74 -4.48
N GLY A 194 -18.26 14.52 -3.94
CA GLY A 194 -19.53 13.84 -3.70
C GLY A 194 -20.08 13.04 -4.89
N VAL A 195 -19.66 13.31 -6.13
CA VAL A 195 -20.19 12.60 -7.31
C VAL A 195 -19.75 11.15 -7.33
N ALA A 196 -18.45 10.90 -7.27
CA ALA A 196 -17.90 9.55 -7.24
C ALA A 196 -18.33 8.80 -5.97
N ASP A 197 -18.30 9.48 -4.83
CA ASP A 197 -18.76 8.96 -3.53
C ASP A 197 -20.16 8.34 -3.65
N ALA A 198 -21.12 9.11 -4.17
CA ALA A 198 -22.51 8.67 -4.32
C ALA A 198 -22.64 7.50 -5.31
N VAL A 199 -21.88 7.51 -6.42
CA VAL A 199 -21.93 6.44 -7.41
C VAL A 199 -21.38 5.12 -6.83
N PHE A 200 -20.28 5.16 -6.10
CA PHE A 200 -19.68 3.97 -5.50
C PHE A 200 -20.54 3.44 -4.35
N ASP A 201 -21.09 4.32 -3.51
CA ASP A 201 -21.99 3.93 -2.42
C ASP A 201 -23.25 3.25 -2.94
N ALA A 202 -23.85 3.76 -4.02
CA ALA A 202 -25.05 3.19 -4.64
C ALA A 202 -24.76 1.85 -5.36
N ASN A 203 -23.53 1.63 -5.84
CA ASN A 203 -23.15 0.47 -6.66
C ASN A 203 -22.00 -0.34 -6.03
N ARG A 204 -21.90 -0.35 -4.74
CA ARG A 204 -20.76 -0.87 -3.95
C ARG A 204 -20.29 -2.26 -4.38
N PHE A 205 -21.21 -3.23 -4.39
CA PHE A 205 -20.88 -4.60 -4.80
C PHE A 205 -20.33 -4.63 -6.23
N GLN A 206 -21.03 -3.97 -7.16
CA GLN A 206 -20.63 -3.94 -8.57
C GLN A 206 -19.26 -3.31 -8.75
N PHE A 207 -19.01 -2.18 -8.07
CA PHE A 207 -17.75 -1.46 -8.13
C PHE A 207 -16.60 -2.33 -7.60
N LEU A 208 -16.71 -2.87 -6.39
CA LEU A 208 -15.65 -3.68 -5.76
C LEU A 208 -15.40 -4.98 -6.55
N ARG A 209 -16.46 -5.65 -7.03
CA ARG A 209 -16.33 -6.82 -7.87
C ARG A 209 -15.53 -6.55 -9.15
N ASN A 210 -15.72 -5.39 -9.74
CA ASN A 210 -15.03 -5.00 -10.98
C ASN A 210 -13.63 -4.43 -10.71
N MET A 211 -13.38 -3.93 -9.51
CA MET A 211 -12.08 -3.41 -9.09
C MET A 211 -11.09 -4.55 -8.78
N TYR A 212 -11.54 -5.59 -8.08
CA TYR A 212 -10.68 -6.69 -7.64
C TYR A 212 -10.53 -7.77 -8.72
N ARG A 213 -9.85 -7.40 -9.81
CA ARG A 213 -9.64 -8.27 -10.97
C ARG A 213 -8.17 -8.36 -11.34
N LYS A 214 -7.77 -9.53 -11.87
CA LYS A 214 -6.47 -9.76 -12.50
C LYS A 214 -6.66 -10.15 -13.97
N ASN A 215 -5.57 -10.13 -14.73
CA ASN A 215 -5.57 -10.48 -16.15
C ASN A 215 -6.63 -9.69 -16.94
N VAL A 216 -6.86 -8.44 -16.56
CA VAL A 216 -7.78 -7.55 -17.30
C VAL A 216 -7.14 -7.23 -18.63
N PRO A 217 -7.82 -7.49 -19.76
CA PRO A 217 -7.30 -7.14 -21.08
C PRO A 217 -6.98 -5.63 -21.14
N PRO A 218 -5.92 -5.24 -21.85
CA PRO A 218 -5.66 -3.83 -22.09
C PRO A 218 -6.93 -3.17 -22.67
N ALA A 219 -7.45 -2.17 -22.00
CA ALA A 219 -8.55 -1.37 -22.53
C ALA A 219 -8.01 -0.39 -23.56
N GLU A 220 -8.79 -0.12 -24.62
CA GLU A 220 -8.51 1.06 -25.42
C GLU A 220 -8.57 2.30 -24.52
N PRO A 221 -7.68 3.29 -24.71
CA PRO A 221 -7.71 4.51 -23.92
C PRO A 221 -9.10 5.14 -24.02
N GLN A 222 -9.86 5.04 -22.93
CA GLN A 222 -11.14 5.74 -22.80
C GLN A 222 -10.83 7.13 -22.23
N PRO A 223 -11.37 8.20 -22.81
CA PRO A 223 -11.30 9.50 -22.14
C PRO A 223 -11.92 9.37 -20.77
N GLY A 224 -11.21 9.74 -19.74
CA GLY A 224 -11.53 9.89 -18.33
C GLY A 224 -12.72 9.16 -17.75
N MET A 225 -12.91 9.12 -16.48
CA MET A 225 -14.03 8.44 -15.77
C MET A 225 -14.03 6.91 -15.82
N ALA A 226 -12.97 6.26 -16.29
CA ALA A 226 -12.89 4.80 -16.33
C ALA A 226 -13.19 4.17 -14.96
N LEU A 227 -12.73 4.77 -13.87
CA LEU A 227 -12.93 4.26 -12.52
C LEU A 227 -14.40 4.31 -12.09
N ILE A 228 -15.10 5.42 -12.29
CA ILE A 228 -16.56 5.51 -11.99
C ILE A 228 -17.35 4.56 -12.88
N ASN A 229 -16.90 4.35 -14.12
CA ASN A 229 -17.55 3.43 -15.03
C ASN A 229 -17.47 1.97 -14.56
N LEU A 230 -16.46 1.58 -13.78
CA LEU A 230 -16.41 0.25 -13.15
C LEU A 230 -17.70 -0.06 -12.36
N ALA A 231 -18.28 0.93 -11.71
CA ALA A 231 -19.54 0.78 -10.98
C ALA A 231 -20.73 0.42 -11.90
N LYS A 232 -20.62 0.58 -13.23
CA LYS A 232 -21.68 0.38 -14.21
C LYS A 232 -21.48 -0.88 -15.07
N ILE A 233 -20.30 -1.50 -15.04
CA ILE A 233 -19.99 -2.68 -15.83
C ILE A 233 -20.75 -3.89 -15.29
N ALA A 234 -21.68 -4.43 -16.07
CA ALA A 234 -22.51 -5.56 -15.67
C ALA A 234 -21.73 -6.88 -15.64
N VAL A 235 -20.83 -7.09 -16.62
CA VAL A 235 -20.01 -8.30 -16.74
C VAL A 235 -18.55 -7.91 -16.48
N PRO A 236 -17.93 -8.40 -15.37
CA PRO A 236 -16.56 -8.09 -15.03
C PRO A 236 -15.58 -8.54 -16.14
N LEU A 237 -14.56 -7.75 -16.37
CA LEU A 237 -13.41 -8.13 -17.21
C LEU A 237 -12.37 -8.88 -16.36
N GLY A 238 -11.58 -9.74 -17.00
CA GLY A 238 -10.52 -10.49 -16.31
C GLY A 238 -11.06 -11.51 -15.31
N GLU A 239 -10.21 -11.95 -14.41
CA GLU A 239 -10.49 -12.99 -13.41
C GLU A 239 -10.60 -12.39 -12.00
N PRO A 240 -11.43 -12.97 -11.09
CA PRO A 240 -11.47 -12.52 -9.71
C PRO A 240 -10.14 -12.83 -9.01
N ILE A 241 -9.70 -11.95 -8.11
CA ILE A 241 -8.51 -12.20 -7.27
C ILE A 241 -8.87 -12.84 -5.93
N MET A 242 -10.14 -12.92 -5.61
CA MET A 242 -10.66 -13.46 -4.36
C MET A 242 -11.98 -14.21 -4.59
N SER A 243 -12.38 -15.04 -3.63
CA SER A 243 -13.67 -15.71 -3.60
C SER A 243 -14.83 -14.73 -3.35
N GLU A 244 -16.07 -15.16 -3.62
CA GLU A 244 -17.26 -14.34 -3.33
C GLU A 244 -17.38 -14.03 -1.83
N SER A 245 -17.08 -14.99 -0.96
CA SER A 245 -17.12 -14.78 0.50
C SER A 245 -16.07 -13.78 0.99
N GLU A 246 -14.90 -13.73 0.36
CA GLU A 246 -13.90 -12.70 0.65
C GLU A 246 -14.33 -11.33 0.12
N LEU A 247 -14.92 -11.26 -1.08
CA LEU A 247 -15.47 -10.02 -1.62
C LEU A 247 -16.57 -9.45 -0.71
N ASP A 248 -17.42 -10.31 -0.12
CA ASP A 248 -18.47 -9.91 0.80
C ASP A 248 -17.92 -9.24 2.07
N VAL A 249 -16.70 -9.60 2.51
CA VAL A 249 -16.03 -8.89 3.62
C VAL A 249 -15.75 -7.43 3.22
N PHE A 250 -15.20 -7.20 2.02
CA PHE A 250 -14.95 -5.84 1.52
C PHE A 250 -16.25 -5.06 1.31
N VAL A 251 -17.26 -5.68 0.71
CA VAL A 251 -18.59 -5.06 0.50
C VAL A 251 -19.21 -4.65 1.84
N SER A 252 -19.10 -5.50 2.86
CA SER A 252 -19.62 -5.21 4.20
C SER A 252 -18.86 -4.08 4.88
N ALA A 253 -17.53 -4.04 4.77
CA ALA A 253 -16.70 -2.97 5.32
C ALA A 253 -17.06 -1.62 4.69
N PHE A 254 -17.20 -1.57 3.36
CA PHE A 254 -17.64 -0.35 2.66
C PHE A 254 -19.13 -0.04 2.85
N ALA A 255 -19.96 -1.01 3.26
CA ALA A 255 -21.32 -0.73 3.72
C ALA A 255 -21.32 0.08 5.02
N ALA A 256 -20.35 -0.17 5.89
CA ALA A 256 -20.21 0.56 7.16
C ALA A 256 -19.54 1.93 6.96
N SER A 257 -18.46 2.00 6.14
CA SER A 257 -17.66 3.24 5.99
C SER A 257 -18.15 4.17 4.89
N GLY A 258 -18.77 3.67 3.82
CA GLY A 258 -18.89 4.39 2.56
C GLY A 258 -17.52 4.58 1.89
N PHE A 259 -17.47 5.34 0.79
CA PHE A 259 -16.24 5.62 0.05
C PHE A 259 -15.67 7.02 0.33
N THR A 260 -16.46 7.94 0.91
CA THR A 260 -16.06 9.34 1.11
C THR A 260 -14.80 9.49 1.94
N GLY A 261 -14.64 8.71 3.02
CA GLY A 261 -13.45 8.76 3.86
C GLY A 261 -12.16 8.47 3.07
N GLY A 262 -12.15 7.38 2.30
CA GLY A 262 -11.02 7.03 1.45
C GLY A 262 -10.78 8.02 0.30
N ILE A 263 -11.85 8.53 -0.32
CA ILE A 263 -11.73 9.55 -1.38
C ILE A 263 -11.18 10.87 -0.83
N ASN A 264 -11.42 11.21 0.44
CA ASN A 264 -10.83 12.39 1.05
C ASN A 264 -9.30 12.36 1.12
N TRP A 265 -8.66 11.19 1.07
CA TRP A 265 -7.21 11.10 0.94
C TRP A 265 -6.72 11.71 -0.38
N TYR A 266 -7.42 11.43 -1.48
CA TYR A 266 -7.14 12.05 -2.79
C TYR A 266 -7.40 13.57 -2.79
N ARG A 267 -8.40 14.03 -2.04
CA ARG A 267 -8.73 15.47 -1.91
C ARG A 267 -7.68 16.25 -1.13
N ASN A 268 -6.76 15.58 -0.45
CA ASN A 268 -5.65 16.20 0.26
C ASN A 268 -4.32 16.19 -0.51
N LEU A 269 -4.26 15.71 -1.76
CA LEU A 269 -3.01 15.63 -2.52
C LEU A 269 -2.29 16.98 -2.62
N ASP A 270 -3.00 18.05 -3.00
CA ASP A 270 -2.41 19.39 -3.09
C ASP A 270 -2.06 19.96 -1.70
N ARG A 271 -2.89 19.67 -0.68
CA ARG A 271 -2.57 20.04 0.70
C ARG A 271 -1.31 19.33 1.17
N ASN A 272 -1.17 18.03 0.90
CA ASN A 272 0.03 17.26 1.21
C ASN A 272 1.28 17.82 0.50
N TRP A 273 1.12 18.25 -0.75
CA TRP A 273 2.18 18.92 -1.49
C TRP A 273 2.69 20.17 -0.76
N HIS A 274 1.80 20.98 -0.18
CA HIS A 274 2.16 22.13 0.64
C HIS A 274 2.80 21.73 1.98
N LEU A 275 2.23 20.74 2.67
CA LEU A 275 2.71 20.28 3.98
C LEU A 275 4.12 19.68 3.93
N LEU A 276 4.52 19.14 2.79
CA LEU A 276 5.83 18.53 2.57
C LEU A 276 6.85 19.48 1.94
N ALA A 277 6.54 20.80 1.83
CA ALA A 277 7.39 21.76 1.11
C ALA A 277 8.82 21.87 1.67
N ASP A 278 8.95 21.88 2.99
CA ASP A 278 10.24 22.08 3.69
C ASP A 278 10.81 20.76 4.26
N VAL A 279 10.23 19.64 3.88
CA VAL A 279 10.65 18.32 4.35
C VAL A 279 11.79 17.78 3.48
N ASN A 280 12.84 17.24 4.11
CA ASN A 280 13.93 16.59 3.37
C ASN A 280 13.35 15.40 2.59
N PRO A 281 13.47 15.35 1.25
CA PRO A 281 12.86 14.30 0.45
C PRO A 281 13.62 12.97 0.47
N ILE A 282 14.75 12.87 1.16
CA ILE A 282 15.60 11.67 1.16
C ILE A 282 15.19 10.72 2.28
N ILE A 283 14.85 9.49 1.91
CA ILE A 283 14.51 8.41 2.82
C ILE A 283 15.73 7.51 3.01
N GLN A 284 16.27 7.48 4.24
CA GLN A 284 17.49 6.74 4.57
C GLN A 284 17.23 5.34 5.14
N GLN A 285 16.00 5.02 5.48
CA GLN A 285 15.62 3.73 6.04
C GLN A 285 15.88 2.61 5.03
N PRO A 286 16.33 1.42 5.48
CA PRO A 286 16.33 0.23 4.64
C PRO A 286 14.93 0.02 4.06
N THR A 287 14.85 -0.14 2.76
CA THR A 287 13.57 -0.15 2.04
C THR A 287 13.50 -1.33 1.07
N LEU A 288 12.37 -2.05 1.11
CA LEU A 288 11.98 -2.99 0.07
C LEU A 288 10.83 -2.39 -0.75
N MET A 289 10.99 -2.34 -2.07
CA MET A 289 9.93 -1.98 -3.00
C MET A 289 9.52 -3.21 -3.83
N ILE A 290 8.25 -3.59 -3.78
CA ILE A 290 7.70 -4.72 -4.55
C ILE A 290 6.78 -4.17 -5.63
N TYR A 291 7.09 -4.47 -6.89
CA TYR A 291 6.28 -4.10 -8.05
C TYR A 291 5.54 -5.29 -8.63
N GLY A 292 4.33 -5.07 -9.09
CA GLY A 292 3.65 -5.93 -10.06
C GLY A 292 4.08 -5.54 -11.48
N ASP A 293 4.56 -6.51 -12.27
CA ASP A 293 5.02 -6.21 -13.64
C ASP A 293 3.88 -5.81 -14.59
N ARG A 294 2.64 -6.14 -14.23
CA ARG A 294 1.42 -5.80 -14.97
C ARG A 294 0.57 -4.74 -14.27
N ASP A 295 1.12 -4.09 -13.25
CA ASP A 295 0.44 -2.99 -12.58
C ASP A 295 0.32 -1.77 -13.51
N SER A 296 -0.80 -1.06 -13.42
CA SER A 296 -1.00 0.23 -14.11
C SER A 296 -0.20 1.37 -13.49
N VAL A 297 0.23 1.22 -12.23
CA VAL A 297 1.09 2.19 -11.55
C VAL A 297 2.50 2.09 -12.11
N GLN A 298 3.01 3.20 -12.61
CA GLN A 298 4.34 3.23 -13.22
C GLN A 298 5.45 3.12 -12.18
N LYS A 299 6.49 2.37 -12.51
CA LYS A 299 7.72 2.29 -11.72
C LYS A 299 8.45 3.64 -11.75
N SER A 300 8.92 4.11 -10.60
CA SER A 300 9.69 5.36 -10.53
C SER A 300 11.10 5.17 -11.06
N GLN A 301 11.54 6.07 -11.92
CA GLN A 301 12.93 6.13 -12.44
C GLN A 301 13.87 6.87 -11.48
N THR A 302 13.32 7.64 -10.55
CA THR A 302 14.07 8.45 -9.58
C THR A 302 14.13 7.81 -8.19
N LEU A 303 13.53 6.62 -8.01
CA LEU A 303 13.41 5.97 -6.71
C LEU A 303 14.75 5.87 -5.96
N THR A 304 15.80 5.39 -6.61
CA THR A 304 17.13 5.23 -6.00
C THR A 304 17.82 6.56 -5.67
N THR A 305 17.40 7.65 -6.29
CA THR A 305 17.90 9.00 -5.96
C THR A 305 17.39 9.47 -4.61
N PHE A 306 16.13 9.20 -4.31
CA PHE A 306 15.48 9.66 -3.08
C PHE A 306 15.43 8.59 -2.00
N VAL A 307 15.56 7.31 -2.37
CA VAL A 307 15.59 6.16 -1.45
C VAL A 307 16.86 5.34 -1.74
N PRO A 308 18.04 5.82 -1.33
CA PRO A 308 19.32 5.21 -1.71
C PRO A 308 19.53 3.78 -1.20
N ASN A 309 18.81 3.39 -0.13
CA ASN A 309 18.87 2.06 0.47
C ASN A 309 17.69 1.17 0.04
N VAL A 310 17.16 1.36 -1.17
CA VAL A 310 16.06 0.55 -1.70
C VAL A 310 16.55 -0.70 -2.42
N GLU A 311 15.94 -1.82 -2.10
CA GLU A 311 15.98 -3.05 -2.88
C GLU A 311 14.63 -3.25 -3.58
N VAL A 312 14.66 -3.82 -4.79
CA VAL A 312 13.48 -3.95 -5.64
C VAL A 312 13.21 -5.40 -5.97
N VAL A 313 11.99 -5.84 -5.77
CA VAL A 313 11.46 -7.13 -6.21
C VAL A 313 10.34 -6.90 -7.22
N ASN A 314 10.32 -7.69 -8.29
CA ASN A 314 9.27 -7.64 -9.29
C ASN A 314 8.53 -8.98 -9.32
N LEU A 315 7.20 -8.94 -9.29
CA LEU A 315 6.33 -10.10 -9.35
C LEU A 315 5.45 -10.03 -10.59
N ASP A 316 5.21 -11.18 -11.24
CA ASP A 316 4.37 -11.26 -12.45
C ASP A 316 2.87 -11.20 -12.11
N CYS A 317 2.42 -10.06 -11.59
CA CYS A 317 1.04 -9.79 -11.20
C CYS A 317 0.63 -8.37 -11.56
N GLY A 318 -0.64 -8.05 -11.31
CA GLY A 318 -1.21 -6.71 -11.43
C GLY A 318 -1.01 -5.90 -10.16
N HIS A 319 -1.99 -5.03 -9.91
CA HIS A 319 -1.97 -4.04 -8.83
C HIS A 319 -2.08 -4.64 -7.42
N TRP A 320 -2.89 -5.70 -7.26
CA TRP A 320 -3.24 -6.26 -5.96
C TRP A 320 -2.21 -7.28 -5.47
N ILE A 321 -0.95 -6.88 -5.44
CA ILE A 321 0.26 -7.71 -5.31
C ILE A 321 0.14 -8.73 -4.17
N GLN A 322 -0.23 -8.28 -2.96
CA GLN A 322 -0.34 -9.11 -1.76
C GLN A 322 -1.53 -10.10 -1.80
N GLN A 323 -2.45 -9.88 -2.73
CA GLN A 323 -3.65 -10.69 -2.90
C GLN A 323 -3.58 -11.57 -4.17
N GLU A 324 -2.89 -11.11 -5.23
CA GLU A 324 -2.70 -11.88 -6.47
C GLU A 324 -1.60 -12.94 -6.33
N MET A 325 -0.52 -12.60 -5.61
CA MET A 325 0.63 -13.48 -5.37
C MET A 325 0.99 -13.52 -3.88
N PRO A 326 0.09 -14.06 -3.04
CA PRO A 326 0.25 -13.99 -1.59
C PRO A 326 1.48 -14.75 -1.08
N GLU A 327 1.82 -15.91 -1.66
CA GLU A 327 2.97 -16.72 -1.24
C GLU A 327 4.29 -16.02 -1.59
N GLU A 328 4.44 -15.54 -2.82
CA GLU A 328 5.64 -14.88 -3.32
C GLU A 328 5.85 -13.54 -2.61
N THR A 329 4.78 -12.79 -2.39
CA THR A 329 4.83 -11.52 -1.66
C THR A 329 5.27 -11.74 -0.22
N THR A 330 4.67 -12.71 0.46
CA THR A 330 5.01 -13.05 1.85
C THR A 330 6.45 -13.52 1.96
N LYS A 331 6.90 -14.36 1.02
CA LYS A 331 8.28 -14.85 0.95
C LYS A 331 9.26 -13.69 0.76
N ALA A 332 9.01 -12.81 -0.21
CA ALA A 332 9.88 -11.67 -0.46
C ALA A 332 10.03 -10.76 0.78
N ILE A 333 8.92 -10.51 1.48
CA ILE A 333 8.92 -9.73 2.73
C ILE A 333 9.75 -10.42 3.81
N LEU A 334 9.52 -11.72 4.06
CA LEU A 334 10.20 -12.45 5.13
C LEU A 334 11.70 -12.61 4.87
N GLU A 335 12.09 -12.98 3.65
CA GLU A 335 13.51 -13.12 3.26
C GLU A 335 14.26 -11.79 3.41
N TRP A 336 13.65 -10.68 2.98
CA TRP A 336 14.25 -9.37 3.13
C TRP A 336 14.35 -8.93 4.59
N LEU A 337 13.32 -9.18 5.40
CA LEU A 337 13.33 -8.88 6.83
C LEU A 337 14.40 -9.68 7.59
N GLU A 338 14.66 -10.94 7.20
CA GLU A 338 15.70 -11.76 7.77
C GLU A 338 17.11 -11.23 7.44
N GLN A 339 17.34 -10.80 6.20
CA GLN A 339 18.61 -10.22 5.76
C GLN A 339 18.92 -8.88 6.44
N HIS A 340 17.88 -8.17 6.91
CA HIS A 340 18.00 -6.87 7.56
C HIS A 340 17.63 -6.93 9.05
N ALA A 341 17.79 -8.08 9.72
CA ALA A 341 17.37 -8.35 11.11
C ALA A 341 18.06 -7.47 12.17
#